data_22e20287b8edd1a710fefb2d00434b81
#
_entry.id   22e20287b8edd1a710fefb2d00434b81
#
_cell.length_a   1.000
_cell.length_b   1.000
_cell.length_c   1.000
_cell.angle_alpha   90.00
_cell.angle_beta   90.00
_cell.angle_gamma   90.00
#
_symmetry.space_group_name_H-M   'P 1'
#
loop_
_entity.id
_entity.type
_entity.pdbx_description
1 polymer ?
#
loop_
_entity_poly.entity_id
_entity_poly.type
_entity_poly.pdbx_seq_one_letter_code
_entity_poly.pdbx_strand_id
1 'polypeptide(L)'
;MAKNIESLNKKLLAAAITATKVKDVKALLAEGADIHAQNEWGLTPIMLASQYNSSVNVLKALLEAGADIQEAEPKYRSNALHLAANTSSSPKVIATLLEAGADLNARNYLGETALILAVNSNEETRVISELLKAGADINARDYQGHSVIEYAKAAKRTYIVTQLKKMGAH
;
A
#
# COMPACT_ATOMS: atom_id res chain seq x y z
N MET A 1 9.24 32.28 0.89
CA MET A 1 8.19 31.30 1.25
C MET A 1 8.30 30.02 0.43
N ALA A 2 8.35 30.03 -0.90
CA ALA A 2 8.40 28.80 -1.73
C ALA A 2 9.55 27.83 -1.40
N LYS A 3 10.78 28.32 -1.19
CA LYS A 3 11.95 27.46 -0.80
C LYS A 3 11.76 26.71 0.52
N ASN A 4 10.91 27.26 1.43
CA ASN A 4 10.64 26.59 2.71
C ASN A 4 9.67 25.42 2.54
N ILE A 5 8.63 25.59 1.73
CA ILE A 5 7.61 24.55 1.48
C ILE A 5 8.23 23.33 0.80
N GLU A 6 9.05 23.51 -0.23
CA GLU A 6 9.75 22.39 -0.89
C GLU A 6 10.66 21.61 0.09
N SER A 7 11.35 22.33 0.97
CA SER A 7 12.16 21.69 2.00
C SER A 7 11.30 20.91 3.00
N LEU A 8 10.16 21.45 3.41
CA LEU A 8 9.21 20.78 4.31
C LEU A 8 8.61 19.55 3.65
N ASN A 9 8.24 19.63 2.38
CA ASN A 9 7.70 18.49 1.61
C ASN A 9 8.73 17.34 1.53
N LYS A 10 9.99 17.63 1.24
CA LYS A 10 11.07 16.62 1.25
C LYS A 10 11.23 15.97 2.63
N LYS A 11 11.14 16.76 3.71
CA LYS A 11 11.19 16.23 5.07
C LYS A 11 9.98 15.37 5.40
N LEU A 12 8.77 15.75 4.96
CA LEU A 12 7.55 14.98 5.19
C LEU A 12 7.61 13.62 4.46
N LEU A 13 8.06 13.60 3.20
CA LEU A 13 8.27 12.37 2.43
C LEU A 13 9.28 11.45 3.12
N ALA A 14 10.39 11.98 3.62
CA ALA A 14 11.37 11.20 4.37
C ALA A 14 10.81 10.71 5.72
N ALA A 15 10.08 11.56 6.44
CA ALA A 15 9.45 11.20 7.70
C ALA A 15 8.37 10.12 7.51
N ALA A 16 7.64 10.13 6.41
CA ALA A 16 6.66 9.09 6.09
C ALA A 16 7.29 7.69 6.03
N ILE A 17 8.55 7.58 5.58
CA ILE A 17 9.30 6.33 5.52
C ILE A 17 9.86 5.93 6.89
N THR A 18 10.45 6.88 7.62
CA THR A 18 11.36 6.57 8.73
C THR A 18 10.84 6.96 10.12
N ALA A 19 9.79 7.80 10.19
CA ALA A 19 9.32 8.29 11.47
C ALA A 19 8.76 7.17 12.34
N THR A 20 9.26 7.10 13.56
CA THR A 20 8.72 6.23 14.62
C THR A 20 7.75 6.98 15.52
N LYS A 21 7.80 8.31 15.49
CA LYS A 21 6.98 9.20 16.33
C LYS A 21 6.05 10.05 15.46
N VAL A 22 4.77 9.93 15.72
CA VAL A 22 3.71 10.71 15.05
C VAL A 22 3.95 12.23 15.15
N LYS A 23 4.51 12.68 16.28
CA LYS A 23 4.77 14.10 16.51
C LYS A 23 5.66 14.74 15.42
N ASP A 24 6.58 13.97 14.84
CA ASP A 24 7.52 14.47 13.83
C ASP A 24 6.77 14.76 12.52
N VAL A 25 5.83 13.89 12.14
CA VAL A 25 4.94 14.09 10.98
C VAL A 25 3.98 15.26 11.23
N LYS A 26 3.32 15.28 12.41
CA LYS A 26 2.37 16.34 12.77
C LYS A 26 3.04 17.74 12.82
N ALA A 27 4.28 17.83 13.28
CA ALA A 27 5.05 19.06 13.30
C ALA A 27 5.29 19.62 11.88
N LEU A 28 5.74 18.74 10.95
CA LEU A 28 5.99 19.14 9.56
C LEU A 28 4.71 19.61 8.86
N LEU A 29 3.58 18.95 9.10
CA LEU A 29 2.28 19.36 8.57
C LEU A 29 1.84 20.71 9.18
N ALA A 30 2.04 20.92 10.48
CA ALA A 30 1.73 22.21 11.15
C ALA A 30 2.63 23.36 10.66
N GLU A 31 3.86 23.05 10.22
CA GLU A 31 4.76 24.02 9.59
C GLU A 31 4.39 24.34 8.13
N GLY A 32 3.41 23.64 7.55
CA GLY A 32 2.89 23.88 6.20
C GLY A 32 3.44 22.93 5.12
N ALA A 33 3.96 21.75 5.50
CA ALA A 33 4.25 20.71 4.52
C ALA A 33 2.95 20.27 3.83
N ASP A 34 3.01 20.05 2.53
CA ASP A 34 1.87 19.61 1.74
C ASP A 34 1.67 18.09 1.92
N ILE A 35 0.47 17.70 2.40
CA ILE A 35 0.10 16.30 2.59
C ILE A 35 0.06 15.51 1.26
N HIS A 36 -0.13 16.20 0.14
CA HIS A 36 -0.15 15.65 -1.22
C HIS A 36 1.19 15.81 -1.95
N ALA A 37 2.26 16.23 -1.25
CA ALA A 37 3.58 16.34 -1.85
C ALA A 37 4.00 15.01 -2.49
N GLN A 38 4.62 15.07 -3.65
CA GLN A 38 5.08 13.90 -4.38
C GLN A 38 6.61 13.91 -4.52
N ASN A 39 7.21 12.72 -4.48
CA ASN A 39 8.62 12.54 -4.85
C ASN A 39 8.76 12.43 -6.39
N GLU A 40 9.97 12.18 -6.87
CA GLU A 40 10.29 12.04 -8.30
C GLU A 40 9.53 10.90 -9.01
N TRP A 41 9.03 9.93 -8.26
CA TRP A 41 8.21 8.81 -8.76
C TRP A 41 6.70 9.05 -8.63
N GLY A 42 6.27 10.22 -8.16
CA GLY A 42 4.87 10.54 -7.93
C GLY A 42 4.29 9.91 -6.65
N LEU A 43 5.15 9.39 -5.75
CA LEU A 43 4.68 8.79 -4.50
C LEU A 43 4.42 9.86 -3.43
N THR A 44 3.24 9.82 -2.85
CA THR A 44 2.81 10.70 -1.76
C THR A 44 3.28 10.19 -0.39
N PRO A 45 3.21 11.01 0.68
CA PRO A 45 3.56 10.57 2.03
C PRO A 45 2.81 9.31 2.48
N ILE A 46 1.50 9.20 2.17
CA ILE A 46 0.73 8.02 2.56
C ILE A 46 1.17 6.76 1.79
N MET A 47 1.52 6.88 0.52
CA MET A 47 2.05 5.77 -0.27
C MET A 47 3.39 5.28 0.29
N LEU A 48 4.31 6.20 0.59
CA LEU A 48 5.61 5.88 1.19
C LEU A 48 5.47 5.25 2.59
N ALA A 49 4.59 5.79 3.43
CA ALA A 49 4.30 5.21 4.73
C ALA A 49 3.73 3.79 4.62
N SER A 50 2.83 3.57 3.67
CA SER A 50 2.21 2.26 3.44
C SER A 50 3.22 1.22 2.96
N GLN A 51 4.20 1.64 2.17
CA GLN A 51 5.20 0.78 1.59
C GLN A 51 6.34 0.42 2.56
N TYR A 52 6.84 1.40 3.30
CA TYR A 52 8.10 1.27 4.04
C TYR A 52 7.95 1.39 5.55
N ASN A 53 6.88 2.01 6.05
CA ASN A 53 6.74 2.28 7.48
C ASN A 53 5.72 1.33 8.13
N SER A 54 6.18 0.50 9.06
CA SER A 54 5.30 -0.40 9.81
C SER A 54 4.49 0.30 10.91
N SER A 55 4.72 1.59 11.14
CA SER A 55 4.02 2.37 12.16
C SER A 55 2.62 2.77 11.72
N VAL A 56 1.63 2.02 12.15
CA VAL A 56 0.20 2.33 11.93
C VAL A 56 -0.16 3.73 12.44
N ASN A 57 0.49 4.21 13.49
CA ASN A 57 0.22 5.54 14.02
C ASN A 57 0.64 6.67 13.07
N VAL A 58 1.75 6.49 12.34
CA VAL A 58 2.17 7.44 11.28
C VAL A 58 1.16 7.43 10.15
N LEU A 59 0.74 6.24 9.71
CA LEU A 59 -0.28 6.10 8.66
C LEU A 59 -1.60 6.78 9.05
N LYS A 60 -2.09 6.55 10.28
CA LYS A 60 -3.29 7.21 10.81
C LYS A 60 -3.15 8.74 10.85
N ALA A 61 -1.99 9.24 11.25
CA ALA A 61 -1.77 10.69 11.29
C ALA A 61 -1.80 11.35 9.89
N LEU A 62 -1.32 10.65 8.86
CA LEU A 62 -1.41 11.12 7.48
C LEU A 62 -2.86 11.09 6.98
N LEU A 63 -3.62 10.04 7.30
CA LEU A 63 -5.05 9.95 6.98
C LEU A 63 -5.87 11.04 7.69
N GLU A 64 -5.62 11.27 8.98
CA GLU A 64 -6.26 12.36 9.76
C GLU A 64 -5.95 13.75 9.18
N ALA A 65 -4.78 13.92 8.55
CA ALA A 65 -4.37 15.15 7.89
C ALA A 65 -4.96 15.32 6.48
N GLY A 66 -5.77 14.37 5.99
CA GLY A 66 -6.44 14.45 4.71
C GLY A 66 -5.69 13.83 3.54
N ALA A 67 -4.74 12.90 3.79
CA ALA A 67 -4.12 12.17 2.70
C ALA A 67 -5.18 11.40 1.89
N ASP A 68 -5.12 11.51 0.56
CA ASP A 68 -6.01 10.77 -0.34
C ASP A 68 -5.56 9.31 -0.45
N ILE A 69 -6.39 8.40 0.08
CA ILE A 69 -6.13 6.96 0.09
C ILE A 69 -6.30 6.32 -1.29
N GLN A 70 -7.04 6.96 -2.19
CA GLN A 70 -7.30 6.45 -3.55
C GLN A 70 -6.31 6.99 -4.58
N GLU A 71 -5.51 8.01 -4.22
CA GLU A 71 -4.50 8.55 -5.11
C GLU A 71 -3.55 7.45 -5.58
N ALA A 72 -3.22 7.46 -6.87
CA ALA A 72 -2.36 6.46 -7.50
C ALA A 72 -1.16 7.13 -8.16
N GLU A 73 0.02 6.51 -8.05
CA GLU A 73 1.22 7.02 -8.69
C GLU A 73 1.11 6.93 -10.24
N PRO A 74 1.77 7.83 -10.99
CA PRO A 74 1.51 8.00 -12.42
C PRO A 74 1.91 6.82 -13.30
N LYS A 75 2.97 6.08 -12.93
CA LYS A 75 3.59 5.07 -13.81
C LYS A 75 2.81 3.76 -13.87
N TYR A 76 2.54 3.19 -12.70
CA TYR A 76 1.84 1.90 -12.59
C TYR A 76 0.41 2.04 -12.09
N ARG A 77 -0.02 3.27 -11.77
CA ARG A 77 -1.33 3.55 -11.16
C ARG A 77 -1.57 2.73 -9.88
N SER A 78 -0.51 2.49 -9.12
CA SER A 78 -0.57 1.83 -7.83
C SER A 78 -0.88 2.84 -6.72
N ASN A 79 -1.89 2.54 -5.91
CA ASN A 79 -2.24 3.32 -4.73
C ASN A 79 -1.56 2.77 -3.46
N ALA A 80 -1.85 3.39 -2.31
CA ALA A 80 -1.28 3.00 -1.03
C ALA A 80 -1.50 1.51 -0.69
N LEU A 81 -2.68 0.95 -1.00
CA LEU A 81 -2.98 -0.46 -0.74
C LEU A 81 -2.17 -1.42 -1.62
N HIS A 82 -1.97 -1.08 -2.90
CA HIS A 82 -1.11 -1.86 -3.81
C HIS A 82 0.34 -1.90 -3.29
N LEU A 83 0.89 -0.73 -2.91
CA LEU A 83 2.26 -0.64 -2.42
C LEU A 83 2.44 -1.39 -1.09
N ALA A 84 1.49 -1.26 -0.17
CA ALA A 84 1.50 -2.02 1.08
C ALA A 84 1.41 -3.53 0.83
N ALA A 85 0.52 -3.97 -0.04
CA ALA A 85 0.35 -5.38 -0.37
C ALA A 85 1.60 -5.99 -1.02
N ASN A 86 2.32 -5.21 -1.82
CA ASN A 86 3.53 -5.67 -2.50
C ASN A 86 4.72 -5.86 -1.55
N THR A 87 4.92 -4.97 -0.58
CA THR A 87 6.19 -4.89 0.16
C THR A 87 6.06 -4.82 1.68
N SER A 88 4.90 -4.42 2.21
CA SER A 88 4.76 -4.24 3.65
C SER A 88 4.87 -5.56 4.42
N SER A 89 5.64 -5.56 5.47
CA SER A 89 5.72 -6.68 6.43
C SER A 89 4.61 -6.65 7.48
N SER A 90 3.75 -5.63 7.48
CA SER A 90 2.75 -5.43 8.53
C SER A 90 1.32 -5.61 8.02
N PRO A 91 0.62 -6.69 8.36
CA PRO A 91 -0.80 -6.84 8.05
C PRO A 91 -1.67 -5.76 8.69
N LYS A 92 -1.20 -5.12 9.76
CA LYS A 92 -1.91 -3.99 10.39
C LYS A 92 -1.97 -2.75 9.49
N VAL A 93 -0.97 -2.55 8.63
CA VAL A 93 -1.00 -1.47 7.61
C VAL A 93 -2.13 -1.74 6.63
N ILE A 94 -2.26 -2.97 6.13
CA ILE A 94 -3.38 -3.38 5.26
C ILE A 94 -4.73 -3.12 5.93
N ALA A 95 -4.91 -3.62 7.16
CA ALA A 95 -6.15 -3.43 7.91
C ALA A 95 -6.48 -1.93 8.08
N THR A 96 -5.49 -1.10 8.43
CA THR A 96 -5.70 0.35 8.60
C THR A 96 -6.10 1.05 7.30
N LEU A 97 -5.50 0.68 6.16
CA LEU A 97 -5.88 1.22 4.86
C LEU A 97 -7.31 0.84 4.48
N LEU A 98 -7.70 -0.42 4.70
CA LEU A 98 -9.06 -0.90 4.43
C LEU A 98 -10.10 -0.26 5.36
N GLU A 99 -9.79 -0.12 6.67
CA GLU A 99 -10.63 0.62 7.62
C GLU A 99 -10.83 2.10 7.22
N ALA A 100 -9.82 2.69 6.58
CA ALA A 100 -9.88 4.06 6.07
C ALA A 100 -10.58 4.17 4.70
N GLY A 101 -11.09 3.06 4.15
CA GLY A 101 -11.86 3.04 2.91
C GLY A 101 -11.05 2.82 1.63
N ALA A 102 -9.83 2.24 1.72
CA ALA A 102 -9.11 1.84 0.51
C ALA A 102 -9.96 0.82 -0.28
N ASP A 103 -10.04 1.01 -1.60
CA ASP A 103 -10.72 0.05 -2.47
C ASP A 103 -9.91 -1.26 -2.55
N LEU A 104 -10.47 -2.31 -1.94
CA LEU A 104 -9.87 -3.65 -1.88
C LEU A 104 -9.64 -4.26 -3.27
N ASN A 105 -10.48 -3.90 -4.24
CA ASN A 105 -10.47 -4.43 -5.60
C ASN A 105 -9.93 -3.43 -6.63
N ALA A 106 -9.32 -2.34 -6.17
CA ALA A 106 -8.64 -1.41 -7.05
C ALA A 106 -7.64 -2.16 -7.95
N ARG A 107 -7.52 -1.69 -9.20
CA ARG A 107 -6.62 -2.29 -10.20
C ARG A 107 -5.56 -1.29 -10.61
N ASN A 108 -4.31 -1.74 -10.59
CA ASN A 108 -3.19 -0.96 -11.12
C ASN A 108 -3.18 -0.96 -12.68
N TYR A 109 -2.14 -0.40 -13.28
CA TYR A 109 -1.99 -0.32 -14.75
C TYR A 109 -2.00 -1.70 -15.45
N LEU A 110 -1.52 -2.74 -14.77
CA LEU A 110 -1.52 -4.13 -15.28
C LEU A 110 -2.83 -4.88 -14.99
N GLY A 111 -3.75 -4.26 -14.27
CA GLY A 111 -4.98 -4.91 -13.80
C GLY A 111 -4.78 -5.75 -12.54
N GLU A 112 -3.62 -5.67 -11.92
CA GLU A 112 -3.33 -6.39 -10.69
C GLU A 112 -4.06 -5.75 -9.51
N THR A 113 -4.64 -6.58 -8.66
CA THR A 113 -5.20 -6.19 -7.36
C THR A 113 -4.14 -6.30 -6.26
N ALA A 114 -4.42 -5.71 -5.10
CA ALA A 114 -3.56 -5.86 -3.93
C ALA A 114 -3.29 -7.35 -3.59
N LEU A 115 -4.28 -8.24 -3.75
CA LEU A 115 -4.10 -9.68 -3.52
C LEU A 115 -3.12 -10.31 -4.51
N ILE A 116 -3.20 -9.98 -5.79
CA ILE A 116 -2.26 -10.47 -6.82
C ILE A 116 -0.84 -10.03 -6.45
N LEU A 117 -0.63 -8.75 -6.12
CA LEU A 117 0.69 -8.23 -5.73
C LEU A 117 1.23 -8.91 -4.47
N ALA A 118 0.39 -9.11 -3.45
CA ALA A 118 0.79 -9.81 -2.23
C ALA A 118 1.20 -11.26 -2.50
N VAL A 119 0.46 -11.96 -3.35
CA VAL A 119 0.77 -13.35 -3.72
C VAL A 119 2.02 -13.44 -4.56
N ASN A 120 2.27 -12.47 -5.45
CA ASN A 120 3.45 -12.46 -6.31
C ASN A 120 4.75 -12.12 -5.55
N SER A 121 4.74 -11.08 -4.76
CA SER A 121 5.96 -10.43 -4.27
C SER A 121 6.12 -10.40 -2.76
N ASN A 122 5.03 -10.40 -1.98
CA ASN A 122 5.12 -10.21 -0.54
C ASN A 122 5.46 -11.52 0.19
N GLU A 123 6.56 -11.55 0.90
CA GLU A 123 6.99 -12.72 1.68
C GLU A 123 6.13 -12.96 2.94
N GLU A 124 5.44 -11.92 3.43
CA GLU A 124 4.62 -11.98 4.63
C GLU A 124 3.22 -12.54 4.32
N THR A 125 3.04 -13.82 4.55
CA THR A 125 1.77 -14.53 4.27
C THR A 125 0.57 -14.02 5.06
N ARG A 126 0.80 -13.32 6.20
CA ARG A 126 -0.28 -12.69 6.97
C ARG A 126 -0.92 -11.53 6.22
N VAL A 127 -0.20 -10.86 5.33
CA VAL A 127 -0.77 -9.82 4.43
C VAL A 127 -1.79 -10.45 3.49
N ILE A 128 -1.47 -11.59 2.88
CA ILE A 128 -2.41 -12.34 2.02
C ILE A 128 -3.65 -12.74 2.82
N SER A 129 -3.45 -13.26 4.04
CA SER A 129 -4.56 -13.65 4.92
C SER A 129 -5.45 -12.47 5.28
N GLU A 130 -4.88 -11.29 5.51
CA GLU A 130 -5.64 -10.08 5.85
C GLU A 130 -6.50 -9.60 4.68
N LEU A 131 -5.94 -9.57 3.47
CA LEU A 131 -6.67 -9.23 2.26
C LEU A 131 -7.85 -10.20 1.99
N LEU A 132 -7.61 -11.51 2.15
CA LEU A 132 -8.65 -12.52 1.96
C LEU A 132 -9.75 -12.44 3.04
N LYS A 133 -9.41 -12.17 4.30
CA LYS A 133 -10.40 -11.92 5.37
C LYS A 133 -11.25 -10.68 5.09
N ALA A 134 -10.65 -9.66 4.47
CA ALA A 134 -11.38 -8.47 4.06
C ALA A 134 -12.29 -8.69 2.85
N GLY A 135 -12.26 -9.88 2.22
CA GLY A 135 -13.12 -10.22 1.09
C GLY A 135 -12.48 -9.98 -0.28
N ALA A 136 -11.14 -9.92 -0.38
CA ALA A 136 -10.48 -9.83 -1.68
C ALA A 136 -10.90 -10.98 -2.59
N ASP A 137 -11.16 -10.67 -3.86
CA ASP A 137 -11.53 -11.68 -4.86
C ASP A 137 -10.37 -12.64 -5.11
N ILE A 138 -10.52 -13.86 -4.58
CA ILE A 138 -9.51 -14.93 -4.69
C ILE A 138 -9.30 -15.41 -6.13
N ASN A 139 -10.29 -15.16 -7.03
CA ASN A 139 -10.24 -15.49 -8.44
C ASN A 139 -9.96 -14.28 -9.34
N ALA A 140 -9.50 -13.16 -8.74
CA ALA A 140 -9.11 -11.98 -9.50
C ALA A 140 -8.08 -12.34 -10.57
N ARG A 141 -8.23 -11.69 -11.74
CA ARG A 141 -7.29 -11.82 -12.86
C ARG A 141 -6.79 -10.44 -13.27
N ASP A 142 -5.54 -10.38 -13.70
CA ASP A 142 -4.98 -9.17 -14.32
C ASP A 142 -5.57 -8.94 -15.74
N TYR A 143 -5.10 -7.89 -16.44
CA TYR A 143 -5.59 -7.60 -17.80
C TYR A 143 -5.08 -8.58 -18.87
N GLN A 144 -4.10 -9.43 -18.53
CA GLN A 144 -3.63 -10.52 -19.39
C GLN A 144 -4.37 -11.83 -19.12
N GLY A 145 -5.24 -11.86 -18.12
CA GLY A 145 -6.04 -13.00 -17.71
C GLY A 145 -5.37 -13.92 -16.68
N HIS A 146 -4.16 -13.59 -16.18
CA HIS A 146 -3.49 -14.39 -15.17
C HIS A 146 -4.21 -14.29 -13.83
N SER A 147 -4.53 -15.42 -13.24
CA SER A 147 -5.20 -15.53 -11.95
C SER A 147 -4.23 -15.43 -10.77
N VAL A 148 -4.78 -15.14 -9.58
CA VAL A 148 -4.02 -15.15 -8.30
C VAL A 148 -3.22 -16.44 -8.13
N ILE A 149 -3.80 -17.61 -8.47
CA ILE A 149 -3.13 -18.91 -8.31
C ILE A 149 -1.99 -19.11 -9.31
N GLU A 150 -2.10 -18.54 -10.52
CA GLU A 150 -1.02 -18.57 -11.52
C GLU A 150 0.17 -17.73 -11.08
N TYR A 151 -0.06 -16.56 -10.48
CA TYR A 151 0.99 -15.76 -9.85
C TYR A 151 1.69 -16.52 -8.72
N ALA A 152 0.93 -17.22 -7.83
CA ALA A 152 1.51 -18.04 -6.78
C ALA A 152 2.39 -19.18 -7.32
N LYS A 153 1.96 -19.82 -8.44
CA LYS A 153 2.73 -20.86 -9.12
C LYS A 153 4.00 -20.29 -9.75
N ALA A 154 3.91 -19.18 -10.47
CA ALA A 154 5.05 -18.51 -11.10
C ALA A 154 6.09 -18.07 -10.07
N ALA A 155 5.66 -17.57 -8.92
CA ALA A 155 6.51 -17.22 -7.78
C ALA A 155 7.03 -18.46 -6.98
N LYS A 156 6.71 -19.67 -7.42
CA LYS A 156 7.10 -20.95 -6.75
C LYS A 156 6.62 -21.07 -5.30
N ARG A 157 5.51 -20.42 -4.95
CA ARG A 157 4.97 -20.37 -3.59
C ARG A 157 4.01 -21.52 -3.31
N THR A 158 4.52 -22.75 -3.29
CA THR A 158 3.74 -23.99 -3.20
C THR A 158 2.76 -24.01 -2.01
N TYR A 159 3.19 -23.48 -0.86
CA TYR A 159 2.31 -23.37 0.30
C TYR A 159 1.11 -22.47 0.01
N ILE A 160 1.34 -21.29 -0.58
CA ILE A 160 0.26 -20.33 -0.94
C ILE A 160 -0.69 -20.96 -1.96
N VAL A 161 -0.16 -21.63 -2.99
CA VAL A 161 -0.97 -22.38 -3.97
C VAL A 161 -1.91 -23.36 -3.26
N THR A 162 -1.40 -24.09 -2.28
CA THR A 162 -2.20 -25.06 -1.52
C THR A 162 -3.29 -24.37 -0.70
N GLN A 163 -2.97 -23.26 -0.03
CA GLN A 163 -3.96 -22.51 0.75
C GLN A 163 -5.04 -21.88 -0.15
N LEU A 164 -4.65 -21.25 -1.24
CA LEU A 164 -5.59 -20.66 -2.20
C LEU A 164 -6.56 -21.69 -2.75
N LYS A 165 -6.07 -22.88 -3.13
CA LYS A 165 -6.94 -23.99 -3.60
C LYS A 165 -7.95 -24.45 -2.53
N LYS A 166 -7.52 -24.57 -1.26
CA LYS A 166 -8.41 -24.93 -0.15
C LYS A 166 -9.50 -23.88 0.06
N MET A 167 -9.25 -22.63 -0.31
CA MET A 167 -10.19 -21.51 -0.21
C MET A 167 -11.02 -21.30 -1.49
N GLY A 168 -10.88 -22.16 -2.50
CA GLY A 168 -11.71 -22.13 -3.71
C GLY A 168 -11.11 -21.41 -4.90
N ALA A 169 -9.80 -21.08 -4.89
CA ALA A 169 -9.13 -20.53 -6.07
C ALA A 169 -9.01 -21.58 -7.19
N HIS A 170 -9.23 -21.15 -8.42
CA HIS A 170 -9.18 -21.97 -9.64
C HIS A 170 -8.57 -21.24 -10.82
#